data_66b5170f805a63d011739bfb377117a8
#
_entry.id   66b5170f805a63d011739bfb377117a8
#
_cell.length_a   1.000
_cell.length_b   1.000
_cell.length_c   1.000
_cell.angle_alpha   90.00
_cell.angle_beta   90.00
_cell.angle_gamma   90.00
#
_symmetry.space_group_name_H-M   'P 1'
#
loop_
_entity.id
_entity.type
_entity.pdbx_description
1 polymer ?
#
loop_
_entity_poly.entity_id
_entity_poly.type
_entity_poly.pdbx_seq_one_letter_code
_entity_poly.pdbx_strand_id
1 'polypeptide(L)'
;HALGSTGNEGSTRVAPLSAVAHEKGVSTIIHNHPHGGADGRKWGGPLSGGDLEYIASAYNRSGGRVKRIVATSNEGTYSALVTKSVSGKAVKSAAKRADASVMSRKYQSEIAMWRAMNKAYTSEFAKIGIEISYEKQPKKSGLLVTQKTGTYA
;
A
#
# COMPACT_ATOMS: atom_id res chain seq x y z
N HIS A 1 -15.25 10.28 0.37
CA HIS A 1 -15.97 9.65 -0.72
C HIS A 1 -15.47 8.23 -0.95
N ALA A 2 -16.33 7.28 -0.72
CA ALA A 2 -15.98 5.88 -0.84
C ALA A 2 -16.37 5.34 -2.21
N LEU A 3 -15.44 4.69 -2.89
CA LEU A 3 -15.70 4.05 -4.17
C LEU A 3 -16.05 2.57 -4.00
N GLY A 4 -16.09 2.12 -2.77
CA GLY A 4 -16.37 0.73 -2.44
C GLY A 4 -15.14 -0.16 -2.56
N SER A 5 -15.17 -1.24 -1.87
CA SER A 5 -14.17 -2.27 -1.98
C SER A 5 -14.78 -3.61 -1.65
N THR A 6 -14.18 -4.66 -2.15
CA THR A 6 -14.53 -6.02 -1.80
C THR A 6 -13.27 -6.72 -1.36
N GLY A 7 -13.41 -7.66 -0.48
CA GLY A 7 -12.27 -8.39 -0.01
C GLY A 7 -12.67 -9.72 0.61
N ASN A 8 -11.67 -10.49 0.92
CA ASN A 8 -11.82 -11.72 1.67
C ASN A 8 -10.67 -11.81 2.66
N GLU A 9 -10.53 -12.92 3.35
CA GLU A 9 -9.52 -13.08 4.38
C GLU A 9 -8.08 -12.85 3.89
N GLY A 10 -7.81 -13.10 2.64
CA GLY A 10 -6.46 -13.01 2.09
C GLY A 10 -6.21 -11.84 1.17
N SER A 11 -7.25 -11.11 0.76
CA SER A 11 -7.07 -10.03 -0.22
C SER A 11 -8.16 -8.97 -0.11
N THR A 12 -7.83 -7.79 -0.59
CA THR A 12 -8.76 -6.68 -0.70
C THR A 12 -8.70 -6.15 -2.13
N ARG A 13 -9.86 -5.94 -2.72
CA ARG A 13 -9.96 -5.31 -4.03
C ARG A 13 -10.24 -3.83 -3.86
N VAL A 14 -9.54 -3.03 -4.62
CA VAL A 14 -9.83 -1.60 -4.70
C VAL A 14 -10.70 -1.30 -5.91
N ALA A 15 -11.22 -0.09 -5.97
CA ALA A 15 -12.06 0.34 -7.08
C ALA A 15 -11.34 0.23 -8.43
N PRO A 16 -12.07 -0.04 -9.52
CA PRO A 16 -11.47 -0.08 -10.86
C PRO A 16 -10.80 1.25 -11.21
N LEU A 17 -9.68 1.18 -11.90
CA LEU A 17 -8.95 2.37 -12.32
C LEU A 17 -9.81 3.34 -13.13
N SER A 18 -10.70 2.82 -13.95
CA SER A 18 -11.61 3.67 -14.74
C SER A 18 -12.48 4.54 -13.85
N ALA A 19 -13.03 3.99 -12.77
CA ALA A 19 -13.85 4.76 -11.85
C ALA A 19 -13.01 5.81 -11.12
N VAL A 20 -11.83 5.44 -10.65
CA VAL A 20 -10.93 6.33 -9.93
C VAL A 20 -10.47 7.49 -10.81
N ALA A 21 -10.13 7.20 -12.06
CA ALA A 21 -9.62 8.21 -12.98
C ALA A 21 -10.66 9.27 -13.34
N HIS A 22 -11.94 8.92 -13.33
CA HIS A 22 -13.01 9.83 -13.69
C HIS A 22 -13.71 10.49 -12.51
N GLU A 23 -13.54 9.97 -11.30
CA GLU A 23 -14.20 10.50 -10.13
C GLU A 23 -13.51 11.78 -9.64
N LYS A 24 -14.18 12.88 -9.78
CA LYS A 24 -13.65 14.19 -9.35
C LYS A 24 -13.55 14.22 -7.83
N GLY A 25 -12.49 14.83 -7.33
CA GLY A 25 -12.27 14.98 -5.88
C GLY A 25 -11.51 13.82 -5.24
N VAL A 26 -11.31 12.71 -5.92
CA VAL A 26 -10.49 11.63 -5.41
C VAL A 26 -9.01 11.98 -5.61
N SER A 27 -8.24 11.95 -4.54
CA SER A 27 -6.79 12.15 -4.58
C SER A 27 -6.03 11.03 -3.87
N THR A 28 -6.73 10.27 -3.05
CA THR A 28 -6.15 9.22 -2.21
C THR A 28 -6.99 7.96 -2.28
N ILE A 29 -6.33 6.84 -2.41
CA ILE A 29 -6.95 5.51 -2.37
C ILE A 29 -6.58 4.88 -1.03
N ILE A 30 -7.57 4.40 -0.29
CA ILE A 30 -7.35 3.75 0.99
C ILE A 30 -7.89 2.33 0.92
N HIS A 31 -7.11 1.37 1.37
CA HIS A 31 -7.53 -0.02 1.49
C HIS A 31 -6.88 -0.65 2.71
N ASN A 32 -7.34 -1.83 3.09
CA ASN A 32 -6.73 -2.55 4.19
C ASN A 32 -5.91 -3.73 3.69
N HIS A 33 -4.87 -4.05 4.44
CA HIS A 33 -4.13 -5.29 4.25
C HIS A 33 -4.58 -6.27 5.33
N PRO A 34 -5.35 -7.29 4.97
CA PRO A 34 -5.90 -8.22 5.94
C PRO A 34 -4.83 -9.13 6.53
N HIS A 35 -5.10 -9.64 7.71
CA HIS A 35 -4.26 -10.61 8.41
C HIS A 35 -5.17 -11.66 9.04
N GLY A 36 -4.57 -12.73 9.52
CA GLY A 36 -5.32 -13.79 10.19
C GLY A 36 -6.16 -14.67 9.29
N GLY A 37 -5.89 -14.66 8.00
CA GLY A 37 -6.61 -15.51 7.06
C GLY A 37 -6.16 -16.97 7.08
N ALA A 38 -6.68 -17.75 6.14
CA ALA A 38 -6.38 -19.17 6.02
C ALA A 38 -4.90 -19.47 5.79
N ASP A 39 -4.14 -18.49 5.31
CA ASP A 39 -2.70 -18.61 5.12
C ASP A 39 -1.89 -18.45 6.43
N GLY A 40 -2.58 -18.17 7.54
CA GLY A 40 -1.94 -18.06 8.85
C GLY A 40 -1.12 -16.80 9.08
N ARG A 41 -1.19 -15.81 8.18
CA ARG A 41 -0.37 -14.63 8.34
C ARG A 41 -0.83 -13.80 9.55
N LYS A 42 0.13 -13.28 10.29
CA LYS A 42 -0.13 -12.48 11.50
C LYS A 42 -0.19 -10.99 11.20
N TRP A 43 0.41 -10.56 10.12
CA TRP A 43 0.57 -9.15 9.78
C TRP A 43 0.04 -8.87 8.38
N GLY A 44 -0.49 -7.69 8.17
CA GLY A 44 -1.01 -7.30 6.87
C GLY A 44 0.07 -7.07 5.82
N GLY A 45 1.21 -6.62 6.25
CA GLY A 45 2.36 -6.37 5.38
C GLY A 45 2.31 -5.02 4.66
N PRO A 46 3.43 -4.66 4.04
CA PRO A 46 3.58 -3.37 3.35
C PRO A 46 2.86 -3.34 2.00
N LEU A 47 2.89 -2.18 1.37
CA LEU A 47 2.38 -2.02 0.01
C LEU A 47 3.07 -3.01 -0.93
N SER A 48 2.28 -3.65 -1.77
CA SER A 48 2.78 -4.61 -2.76
C SER A 48 3.15 -3.92 -4.08
N GLY A 49 3.84 -4.66 -4.94
CA GLY A 49 4.08 -4.20 -6.31
C GLY A 49 2.78 -3.86 -7.03
N GLY A 50 1.72 -4.64 -6.81
CA GLY A 50 0.41 -4.37 -7.38
C GLY A 50 -0.21 -3.07 -6.91
N ASP A 51 -0.07 -2.74 -5.63
CA ASP A 51 -0.54 -1.47 -5.08
C ASP A 51 0.17 -0.30 -5.75
N LEU A 52 1.46 -0.42 -5.97
CA LEU A 52 2.27 0.64 -6.56
C LEU A 52 2.02 0.78 -8.06
N GLU A 53 1.77 -0.32 -8.75
CA GLU A 53 1.31 -0.25 -10.14
C GLU A 53 -0.03 0.44 -10.25
N TYR A 54 -0.94 0.14 -9.33
CA TYR A 54 -2.26 0.74 -9.28
C TYR A 54 -2.17 2.26 -9.13
N ILE A 55 -1.42 2.74 -8.13
CA ILE A 55 -1.35 4.18 -7.89
C ILE A 55 -0.59 4.93 -9.00
N ALA A 56 0.45 4.33 -9.57
CA ALA A 56 1.15 4.91 -10.71
C ALA A 56 0.22 5.05 -11.92
N SER A 57 -0.58 4.03 -12.20
CA SER A 57 -1.56 4.09 -13.29
C SER A 57 -2.66 5.10 -13.01
N ALA A 58 -3.17 5.16 -11.79
CA ALA A 58 -4.18 6.13 -11.39
C ALA A 58 -3.65 7.57 -11.54
N TYR A 59 -2.41 7.79 -11.15
CA TYR A 59 -1.75 9.08 -11.32
C TYR A 59 -1.71 9.48 -12.80
N ASN A 60 -1.24 8.57 -13.65
CA ASN A 60 -1.11 8.86 -15.08
C ASN A 60 -2.46 9.11 -15.73
N ARG A 61 -3.47 8.30 -15.41
CA ARG A 61 -4.81 8.43 -16.01
C ARG A 61 -5.58 9.64 -15.51
N SER A 62 -5.29 10.11 -14.30
CA SER A 62 -5.97 11.26 -13.71
C SER A 62 -5.26 12.59 -13.94
N GLY A 63 -4.16 12.60 -14.70
CA GLY A 63 -3.35 13.80 -14.89
C GLY A 63 -2.68 14.26 -13.61
N GLY A 64 -2.34 13.35 -12.71
CA GLY A 64 -1.66 13.64 -11.45
C GLY A 64 -2.58 13.98 -10.29
N ARG A 65 -3.89 13.91 -10.48
CA ARG A 65 -4.85 14.23 -9.42
C ARG A 65 -4.89 13.15 -8.35
N VAL A 66 -4.94 11.88 -8.75
CA VAL A 66 -4.88 10.74 -7.84
C VAL A 66 -3.42 10.38 -7.65
N LYS A 67 -2.92 10.60 -6.46
CA LYS A 67 -1.46 10.52 -6.25
C LYS A 67 -1.04 9.72 -5.02
N ARG A 68 -1.97 9.33 -4.16
CA ARG A 68 -1.61 8.64 -2.91
C ARG A 68 -2.40 7.37 -2.74
N ILE A 69 -1.72 6.31 -2.31
CA ILE A 69 -2.35 5.08 -1.86
C ILE A 69 -1.94 4.80 -0.42
N VAL A 70 -2.89 4.37 0.38
CA VAL A 70 -2.69 4.09 1.80
C VAL A 70 -3.21 2.68 2.08
N ALA A 71 -2.40 1.89 2.75
CA ALA A 71 -2.79 0.58 3.23
C ALA A 71 -2.77 0.57 4.76
N THR A 72 -3.89 0.28 5.37
CA THR A 72 -3.98 0.12 6.81
C THR A 72 -3.76 -1.35 7.15
N SER A 73 -3.02 -1.61 8.20
CA SER A 73 -2.75 -2.96 8.67
C SER A 73 -2.72 -2.99 10.19
N ASN A 74 -2.64 -4.18 10.76
CA ASN A 74 -2.56 -4.30 12.22
C ASN A 74 -1.21 -3.84 12.78
N GLU A 75 -0.15 -3.83 11.98
CA GLU A 75 1.15 -3.34 12.44
C GLU A 75 1.33 -1.84 12.24
N GLY A 76 0.56 -1.23 11.37
CA GLY A 76 0.67 0.20 11.09
C GLY A 76 0.05 0.59 9.76
N THR A 77 0.40 1.78 9.30
CA THR A 77 -0.13 2.35 8.06
C THR A 77 1.01 2.60 7.09
N TYR A 78 0.87 2.06 5.89
CA TYR A 78 1.82 2.26 4.79
C TYR A 78 1.19 3.20 3.78
N SER A 79 1.98 4.12 3.25
CA SER A 79 1.48 5.00 2.19
C SER A 79 2.54 5.22 1.12
N ALA A 80 2.06 5.53 -0.08
CA ALA A 80 2.93 5.90 -1.18
C ALA A 80 2.36 7.14 -1.87
N LEU A 81 3.24 8.10 -2.14
CA LEU A 81 2.92 9.32 -2.85
C LEU A 81 3.65 9.34 -4.17
N VAL A 82 2.91 9.39 -5.26
CA VAL A 82 3.48 9.55 -6.60
C VAL A 82 3.76 11.02 -6.83
N THR A 83 5.00 11.37 -7.12
CA THR A 83 5.41 12.76 -7.30
C THR A 83 5.57 13.16 -8.76
N LYS A 84 5.60 12.20 -9.66
CA LYS A 84 5.71 12.41 -11.10
C LYS A 84 5.18 11.20 -11.86
N SER A 85 4.94 11.34 -13.14
CA SER A 85 4.50 10.22 -13.97
C SER A 85 5.57 9.12 -13.99
N VAL A 86 5.15 7.89 -13.75
CA VAL A 86 6.03 6.72 -13.72
C VAL A 86 5.39 5.63 -14.57
N SER A 87 6.17 5.02 -15.44
CA SER A 87 5.66 3.94 -16.29
C SER A 87 5.44 2.65 -15.49
N GLY A 88 4.51 1.83 -15.94
CA GLY A 88 4.30 0.51 -15.34
C GLY A 88 5.55 -0.36 -15.40
N LYS A 89 6.33 -0.24 -16.45
CA LYS A 89 7.60 -0.97 -16.59
C LYS A 89 8.59 -0.57 -15.50
N ALA A 90 8.72 0.72 -15.21
CA ALA A 90 9.60 1.21 -14.15
C ALA A 90 9.15 0.71 -12.78
N VAL A 91 7.85 0.70 -12.53
CA VAL A 91 7.29 0.19 -11.26
C VAL A 91 7.59 -1.30 -11.11
N LYS A 92 7.34 -2.09 -12.15
CA LYS A 92 7.63 -3.54 -12.13
C LYS A 92 9.10 -3.83 -11.88
N SER A 93 9.99 -3.08 -12.53
CA SER A 93 11.43 -3.26 -12.36
C SER A 93 11.88 -2.90 -10.95
N ALA A 94 11.37 -1.82 -10.37
CA ALA A 94 11.68 -1.43 -9.00
C ALA A 94 11.19 -2.48 -7.99
N ALA A 95 9.96 -2.97 -8.16
CA ALA A 95 9.41 -4.01 -7.31
C ALA A 95 10.23 -5.30 -7.40
N LYS A 96 10.62 -5.69 -8.61
CA LYS A 96 11.43 -6.88 -8.81
C LYS A 96 12.78 -6.79 -8.10
N ARG A 97 13.45 -5.64 -8.19
CA ARG A 97 14.72 -5.43 -7.49
C ARG A 97 14.55 -5.50 -5.98
N ALA A 98 13.52 -4.85 -5.46
CA ALA A 98 13.24 -4.85 -4.03
C ALA A 98 12.91 -6.26 -3.53
N ASP A 99 12.02 -6.97 -4.23
CA ASP A 99 11.67 -8.35 -3.89
C ASP A 99 12.89 -9.26 -3.88
N ALA A 100 13.72 -9.18 -4.91
CA ALA A 100 14.92 -9.99 -5.03
C ALA A 100 15.90 -9.76 -3.86
N SER A 101 16.07 -8.51 -3.44
CA SER A 101 16.96 -8.18 -2.34
C SER A 101 16.48 -8.77 -1.01
N VAL A 102 15.18 -8.90 -0.83
CA VAL A 102 14.60 -9.44 0.40
C VAL A 102 14.54 -10.97 0.36
N MET A 103 14.10 -11.53 -0.76
CA MET A 103 13.91 -12.97 -0.89
C MET A 103 15.22 -13.77 -0.90
N SER A 104 16.34 -13.09 -1.07
CA SER A 104 17.67 -13.74 -1.00
C SER A 104 18.15 -13.97 0.44
N ARG A 105 17.43 -13.48 1.43
CA ARG A 105 17.81 -13.54 2.85
C ARG A 105 16.81 -14.34 3.67
N LYS A 106 17.30 -14.82 4.83
CA LYS A 106 16.45 -15.45 5.82
C LYS A 106 16.13 -14.43 6.92
N TYR A 107 14.93 -14.52 7.48
CA TYR A 107 14.46 -13.62 8.53
C TYR A 107 14.02 -14.40 9.76
N GLN A 108 14.20 -13.80 10.93
CA GLN A 108 13.83 -14.44 12.19
C GLN A 108 12.32 -14.49 12.40
N SER A 109 11.56 -13.64 11.73
CA SER A 109 10.11 -13.56 11.88
C SER A 109 9.48 -12.93 10.65
N GLU A 110 8.16 -13.13 10.51
CA GLU A 110 7.38 -12.51 9.46
C GLU A 110 7.47 -10.98 9.52
N ILE A 111 7.37 -10.38 10.71
CA ILE A 111 7.44 -8.93 10.83
C ILE A 111 8.82 -8.38 10.45
N ALA A 112 9.87 -9.11 10.75
CA ALA A 112 11.22 -8.72 10.34
C ALA A 112 11.34 -8.73 8.82
N MET A 113 10.76 -9.71 8.16
CA MET A 113 10.71 -9.78 6.70
C MET A 113 9.93 -8.60 6.11
N TRP A 114 8.76 -8.27 6.68
CA TRP A 114 7.96 -7.15 6.20
C TRP A 114 8.66 -5.80 6.38
N ARG A 115 9.39 -5.63 7.47
CA ARG A 115 10.21 -4.42 7.67
C ARG A 115 11.31 -4.30 6.62
N ALA A 116 11.97 -5.41 6.30
CA ALA A 116 12.99 -5.44 5.26
C ALA A 116 12.38 -5.14 3.88
N MET A 117 11.22 -5.72 3.61
CA MET A 117 10.49 -5.49 2.35
C MET A 117 10.11 -4.00 2.21
N ASN A 118 9.57 -3.41 3.26
CA ASN A 118 9.20 -2.01 3.23
C ASN A 118 10.41 -1.10 3.02
N LYS A 119 11.52 -1.42 3.67
CA LYS A 119 12.77 -0.67 3.49
C LYS A 119 13.30 -0.76 2.06
N ALA A 120 13.28 -1.95 1.47
CA ALA A 120 13.72 -2.17 0.10
C ALA A 120 12.82 -1.42 -0.90
N TYR A 121 11.50 -1.49 -0.71
CA TYR A 121 10.55 -0.77 -1.54
C TYR A 121 10.73 0.75 -1.42
N THR A 122 10.88 1.24 -0.19
CA THR A 122 11.11 2.67 0.05
C THR A 122 12.33 3.16 -0.73
N SER A 123 13.42 2.43 -0.67
CA SER A 123 14.65 2.78 -1.36
C SER A 123 14.51 2.73 -2.88
N GLU A 124 13.98 1.64 -3.42
CA GLU A 124 13.87 1.46 -4.88
C GLU A 124 12.86 2.42 -5.51
N PHE A 125 11.74 2.65 -4.83
CA PHE A 125 10.70 3.52 -5.39
C PHE A 125 11.03 5.01 -5.27
N ALA A 126 11.82 5.40 -4.28
CA ALA A 126 12.32 6.78 -4.20
C ALA A 126 13.10 7.17 -5.46
N LYS A 127 13.81 6.23 -6.04
CA LYS A 127 14.60 6.47 -7.26
C LYS A 127 13.75 6.81 -8.48
N ILE A 128 12.50 6.40 -8.49
CA ILE A 128 11.60 6.63 -9.62
C ILE A 128 10.49 7.63 -9.32
N GLY A 129 10.57 8.32 -8.19
CA GLY A 129 9.63 9.41 -7.87
C GLY A 129 8.39 8.98 -7.11
N ILE A 130 8.43 7.84 -6.43
CA ILE A 130 7.35 7.39 -5.55
C ILE A 130 7.90 7.34 -4.12
N GLU A 131 7.33 8.15 -3.25
CA GLU A 131 7.76 8.27 -1.86
C GLU A 131 6.92 7.36 -0.98
N ILE A 132 7.55 6.37 -0.37
CA ILE A 132 6.89 5.42 0.53
C ILE A 132 7.18 5.82 1.97
N SER A 133 6.16 5.77 2.80
CA SER A 133 6.27 6.04 4.23
C SER A 133 5.49 5.00 5.04
N TYR A 134 5.92 4.83 6.28
CA TYR A 134 5.30 3.89 7.21
C TYR A 134 5.15 4.54 8.57
N GLU A 135 3.97 4.38 9.14
CA GLU A 135 3.69 4.85 10.48
C GLU A 135 3.23 3.66 11.32
N LYS A 136 4.00 3.37 12.37
CA LYS A 136 3.72 2.25 13.25
C LYS A 136 2.41 2.46 13.98
N GLN A 137 1.67 1.38 14.19
CA GLN A 137 0.45 1.42 14.99
C GLN A 137 0.78 1.92 16.40
N PRO A 138 0.08 2.93 16.89
CA PRO A 138 0.32 3.41 18.26
C PRO A 138 -0.02 2.34 19.28
N LYS A 139 0.62 2.41 20.44
CA LYS A 139 0.30 1.52 21.53
C LYS A 139 -1.16 1.72 21.93
N LYS A 140 -1.85 0.62 22.18
CA LYS A 140 -3.23 0.70 22.62
C LYS A 140 -3.32 1.43 23.95
N SER A 141 -4.26 2.35 24.03
CA SER A 141 -4.70 2.95 25.29
C SER A 141 -6.20 2.97 25.27
N GLY A 142 -6.82 3.12 26.44
CA GLY A 142 -8.27 3.21 26.50
C GLY A 142 -8.85 4.34 25.66
N LEU A 143 -8.10 5.38 25.47
CA LEU A 143 -8.59 6.54 24.72
C LEU A 143 -8.62 6.30 23.22
N LEU A 144 -7.85 5.38 22.74
CA LEU A 144 -7.77 5.19 21.32
C LEU A 144 -8.89 4.41 20.74
N VAL A 145 -9.66 3.88 21.60
CA VAL A 145 -10.75 3.09 21.16
C VAL A 145 -11.72 3.76 20.26
N THR A 146 -11.73 5.05 20.35
CA THR A 146 -12.67 5.79 19.63
C THR A 146 -12.46 5.92 18.18
N GLN A 147 -11.50 5.36 17.81
CA GLN A 147 -11.23 5.57 16.59
C GLN A 147 -12.10 5.07 15.68
N LYS A 148 -12.54 5.43 14.84
CA LYS A 148 -13.27 5.15 14.00
C LYS A 148 -13.24 5.23 12.98
N THR A 149 -13.14 5.09 12.34
CA THR A 149 -13.58 4.81 11.84
C THR A 149 -14.13 4.71 10.74
N GLY A 150 -14.49 4.25 10.30
CA GLY A 150 -15.29 4.05 9.27
C GLY A 150 -15.15 4.65 8.01
N THR A 151 -14.23 5.22 7.79
CA THR A 151 -14.07 5.95 6.57
C THR A 151 -13.30 5.21 5.51
N TYR A 152 -13.06 3.95 5.72
CA TYR A 152 -12.27 3.20 4.77
C TYR A 152 -13.14 2.59 3.69
N ALA A 153 -12.72 2.69 2.47
CA ALA A 153 -13.41 2.11 1.34
C ALA A 153 -12.71 0.88 0.84
#